data_05499b45eef92772f7a38a0a1eb9c908
#
_entry.id   05499b45eef92772f7a38a0a1eb9c908
#
_cell.length_a   1.000
_cell.length_b   1.000
_cell.length_c   1.000
_cell.angle_alpha   90.00
_cell.angle_beta   90.00
_cell.angle_gamma   90.00
#
_symmetry.space_group_name_H-M   'P 1'
#
loop_
_entity.id
_entity.type
_entity.pdbx_description
1 polymer ?
#
loop_
_entity_poly.entity_id
_entity_poly.type
_entity_poly.pdbx_seq_one_letter_code
_entity_poly.pdbx_strand_id
1 'polypeptide(L)'
;CSVKRALKLLCLGHAQVVQTEGECRYQTHDIGSWVEYSGEQRESPAAELVHSVKVALRVPKIIVLALYDRVPRKEVKFTRQNVFLRDKYTCQYCAEIFPEADLNLDHVIPRDKGGKTTWDNIVTSCIPCNTRKANRLPREIGMKLLNEPRAPKWRPLFGFRKQASEQVWQEFISPDRKNVSLGA
;
A
#
# COMPACT_ATOMS: atom_id res chain seq x y z
N CYS A 1 -8.72 -6.79 -0.76
CA CYS A 1 -9.09 -8.22 -0.67
C CYS A 1 -9.77 -8.65 -1.97
N SER A 2 -9.97 -9.97 -2.19
CA SER A 2 -10.73 -10.45 -3.34
C SER A 2 -12.24 -10.17 -3.17
N VAL A 3 -12.98 -9.99 -4.27
CA VAL A 3 -14.44 -9.78 -4.28
C VAL A 3 -15.16 -10.89 -3.49
N LYS A 4 -14.79 -12.15 -3.72
CA LYS A 4 -15.35 -13.31 -2.99
C LYS A 4 -15.19 -13.17 -1.47
N ARG A 5 -14.03 -12.69 -1.00
CA ARG A 5 -13.78 -12.50 0.42
C ARG A 5 -14.58 -11.32 0.98
N ALA A 6 -14.70 -10.22 0.23
CA ALA A 6 -15.49 -9.07 0.62
C ALA A 6 -16.97 -9.46 0.81
N LEU A 7 -17.57 -10.12 -0.18
CA LEU A 7 -18.95 -10.61 -0.10
C LEU A 7 -19.16 -11.60 1.05
N LYS A 8 -18.19 -12.52 1.28
CA LYS A 8 -18.27 -13.42 2.45
C LYS A 8 -18.30 -12.66 3.78
N LEU A 9 -17.48 -11.61 3.94
CA LEU A 9 -17.47 -10.79 5.17
C LEU A 9 -18.79 -10.03 5.35
N LEU A 10 -19.38 -9.52 4.27
CA LEU A 10 -20.69 -8.88 4.29
C LEU A 10 -21.80 -9.86 4.72
N CYS A 11 -21.86 -11.05 4.12
CA CYS A 11 -22.85 -12.09 4.47
C CYS A 11 -22.73 -12.54 5.93
N LEU A 12 -21.53 -12.50 6.53
CA LEU A 12 -21.29 -12.84 7.93
C LEU A 12 -21.54 -11.68 8.90
N GLY A 13 -21.93 -10.49 8.41
CA GLY A 13 -22.07 -9.29 9.23
C GLY A 13 -20.76 -8.72 9.77
N HIS A 14 -19.62 -9.16 9.25
CA HIS A 14 -18.29 -8.72 9.69
C HIS A 14 -17.79 -7.48 8.95
N ALA A 15 -18.51 -7.04 7.93
CA ALA A 15 -18.19 -5.85 7.16
C ALA A 15 -19.45 -5.15 6.67
N GLN A 16 -19.32 -3.87 6.33
CA GLN A 16 -20.31 -3.07 5.64
C GLN A 16 -19.70 -2.47 4.38
N VAL A 17 -20.49 -2.27 3.33
CA VAL A 17 -20.04 -1.53 2.14
C VAL A 17 -20.06 -0.05 2.45
N VAL A 18 -19.01 0.65 2.02
CA VAL A 18 -18.98 2.12 2.05
C VAL A 18 -19.20 2.63 0.64
N GLN A 19 -20.25 3.41 0.47
CA GLN A 19 -20.57 4.11 -0.75
C GLN A 19 -20.30 5.60 -0.58
N THR A 20 -19.76 6.23 -1.61
CA THR A 20 -19.54 7.67 -1.66
C THR A 20 -20.66 8.33 -2.44
N GLU A 21 -21.35 9.30 -1.83
CA GLU A 21 -22.34 10.15 -2.48
C GLU A 21 -21.83 11.59 -2.59
N GLY A 22 -21.06 11.86 -3.66
CA GLY A 22 -20.44 13.17 -3.88
C GLY A 22 -19.33 13.50 -2.87
N GLU A 23 -18.99 14.77 -2.74
CA GLU A 23 -17.88 15.20 -1.87
C GLU A 23 -18.23 15.04 -0.38
N CYS A 24 -17.49 14.14 0.30
CA CYS A 24 -17.50 13.94 1.76
C CYS A 24 -18.78 13.34 2.38
N ARG A 25 -19.68 12.75 1.60
CA ARG A 25 -20.80 11.96 2.13
C ARG A 25 -20.56 10.47 1.94
N TYR A 26 -20.66 9.73 3.03
CA TYR A 26 -20.45 8.28 3.03
C TYR A 26 -21.69 7.60 3.58
N GLN A 27 -22.24 6.65 2.83
CA GLN A 27 -23.32 5.79 3.28
C GLN A 27 -22.78 4.38 3.49
N THR A 28 -23.17 3.72 4.56
CA THR A 28 -22.78 2.33 4.83
C THR A 28 -23.97 1.41 4.60
N HIS A 29 -23.71 0.27 3.98
CA HIS A 29 -24.69 -0.76 3.69
C HIS A 29 -24.28 -2.08 4.30
N ASP A 30 -25.17 -2.72 5.01
CA ASP A 30 -25.08 -4.13 5.33
C ASP A 30 -25.43 -5.00 4.08
N ILE A 31 -25.44 -6.31 4.22
CA ILE A 31 -25.76 -7.19 3.09
C ILE A 31 -27.18 -6.98 2.57
N GLY A 32 -28.16 -6.74 3.46
CA GLY A 32 -29.57 -6.55 3.08
C GLY A 32 -29.76 -5.29 2.26
N SER A 33 -29.37 -4.14 2.79
CA SER A 33 -29.45 -2.85 2.10
C SER A 33 -28.56 -2.80 0.85
N TRP A 34 -27.45 -3.56 0.83
CA TRP A 34 -26.62 -3.68 -0.38
C TRP A 34 -27.27 -4.47 -1.50
N VAL A 35 -28.07 -5.50 -1.17
CA VAL A 35 -28.87 -6.26 -2.15
C VAL A 35 -29.94 -5.35 -2.77
N GLU A 36 -30.68 -4.58 -1.96
CA GLU A 36 -31.71 -3.64 -2.41
C GLU A 36 -31.10 -2.57 -3.32
N TYR A 37 -30.02 -1.92 -2.86
CA TYR A 37 -29.29 -0.92 -3.65
C TYR A 37 -28.77 -1.49 -4.98
N SER A 38 -28.25 -2.72 -4.97
CA SER A 38 -27.76 -3.39 -6.19
C SER A 38 -28.89 -3.67 -7.18
N GLY A 39 -30.11 -3.92 -6.69
CA GLY A 39 -31.30 -4.13 -7.50
C GLY A 39 -31.77 -2.84 -8.19
N GLU A 40 -31.81 -1.72 -7.45
CA GLU A 40 -32.22 -0.41 -7.97
C GLU A 40 -31.25 0.15 -9.02
N GLN A 41 -29.95 -0.07 -8.84
CA GLN A 41 -28.90 0.46 -9.70
C GLN A 41 -28.40 -0.52 -10.77
N ARG A 42 -29.21 -1.50 -11.14
CA ARG A 42 -28.83 -2.62 -12.02
C ARG A 42 -28.45 -2.16 -13.43
N GLU A 43 -29.03 -1.08 -13.92
CA GLU A 43 -28.86 -0.56 -15.28
C GLU A 43 -27.69 0.41 -15.44
N SER A 44 -26.91 0.68 -14.38
CA SER A 44 -25.77 1.59 -14.45
C SER A 44 -24.64 0.96 -15.29
N PRO A 45 -24.21 1.58 -16.40
CA PRO A 45 -23.24 0.98 -17.34
C PRO A 45 -21.85 0.75 -16.75
N ALA A 46 -21.54 1.36 -15.58
CA ALA A 46 -20.23 1.23 -14.90
C ALA A 46 -20.25 0.17 -13.78
N ALA A 47 -21.35 -0.60 -13.62
CA ALA A 47 -21.47 -1.54 -12.53
C ALA A 47 -20.86 -2.89 -12.86
N GLU A 48 -19.78 -3.27 -12.18
CA GLU A 48 -19.34 -4.65 -12.11
C GLU A 48 -20.33 -5.45 -11.24
N LEU A 49 -20.95 -6.49 -11.81
CA LEU A 49 -21.91 -7.33 -11.14
C LEU A 49 -21.36 -8.74 -10.88
N VAL A 50 -21.63 -9.26 -9.70
CA VAL A 50 -21.47 -10.68 -9.39
C VAL A 50 -22.83 -11.35 -9.39
N HIS A 51 -23.02 -12.33 -10.25
CA HIS A 51 -24.27 -13.07 -10.33
C HIS A 51 -24.26 -14.25 -9.37
N SER A 52 -25.33 -14.38 -8.60
CA SER A 52 -25.71 -15.55 -7.83
C SER A 52 -26.97 -16.17 -8.43
N VAL A 53 -27.38 -17.36 -7.95
CA VAL A 53 -28.56 -18.06 -8.46
C VAL A 53 -29.84 -17.20 -8.35
N LYS A 54 -29.94 -16.34 -7.31
CA LYS A 54 -31.15 -15.57 -7.02
C LYS A 54 -30.99 -14.07 -7.18
N VAL A 55 -29.77 -13.53 -7.11
CA VAL A 55 -29.51 -12.09 -7.07
C VAL A 55 -28.26 -11.72 -7.83
N ALA A 56 -28.27 -10.55 -8.45
CA ALA A 56 -27.09 -9.88 -8.98
C ALA A 56 -26.64 -8.79 -8.00
N LEU A 57 -25.44 -8.89 -7.52
CA LEU A 57 -24.86 -7.93 -6.56
C LEU A 57 -23.80 -7.08 -7.22
N ARG A 58 -23.80 -5.80 -6.95
CA ARG A 58 -22.69 -4.93 -7.34
C ARG A 58 -21.44 -5.30 -6.56
N VAL A 59 -20.29 -5.27 -7.24
CA VAL A 59 -19.01 -5.48 -6.58
C VAL A 59 -18.73 -4.31 -5.65
N PRO A 60 -18.60 -4.53 -4.32
CA PRO A 60 -18.30 -3.46 -3.39
C PRO A 60 -16.87 -2.97 -3.62
N LYS A 61 -16.69 -1.70 -3.88
CA LYS A 61 -15.37 -1.09 -4.10
C LYS A 61 -14.63 -0.86 -2.79
N ILE A 62 -15.37 -0.52 -1.73
CA ILE A 62 -14.85 -0.24 -0.39
C ILE A 62 -15.71 -0.96 0.63
N ILE A 63 -15.07 -1.62 1.58
CA ILE A 63 -15.72 -2.21 2.74
C ILE A 63 -15.04 -1.76 4.02
N VAL A 64 -15.82 -1.52 5.07
CA VAL A 64 -15.37 -1.29 6.44
C VAL A 64 -15.65 -2.53 7.28
N LEU A 65 -14.70 -2.94 8.13
CA LEU A 65 -14.87 -4.08 9.02
C LEU A 65 -15.63 -3.64 10.28
N ALA A 66 -16.78 -4.25 10.53
CA ALA A 66 -17.68 -3.85 11.63
C ALA A 66 -17.12 -4.09 13.03
N LEU A 67 -16.25 -5.12 13.19
CA LEU A 67 -15.72 -5.54 14.50
C LEU A 67 -14.21 -5.29 14.66
N TYR A 68 -13.59 -4.53 13.75
CA TYR A 68 -12.15 -4.37 13.73
C TYR A 68 -11.75 -2.91 13.84
N ASP A 69 -11.49 -2.46 15.05
CA ASP A 69 -11.09 -1.10 15.39
C ASP A 69 -9.56 -0.88 15.32
N ARG A 70 -8.79 -1.96 15.19
CA ARG A 70 -7.32 -1.90 15.18
C ARG A 70 -6.74 -2.38 13.86
N VAL A 71 -5.97 -1.52 13.23
CA VAL A 71 -5.15 -1.91 12.07
C VAL A 71 -4.05 -2.85 12.56
N PRO A 72 -3.98 -4.12 12.07
CA PRO A 72 -2.93 -5.03 12.51
C PRO A 72 -1.56 -4.44 12.16
N ARG A 73 -0.72 -4.24 13.16
CA ARG A 73 0.67 -3.83 12.95
C ARG A 73 1.45 -5.04 12.46
N LYS A 74 1.63 -5.16 11.17
CA LYS A 74 2.50 -6.17 10.58
C LYS A 74 3.86 -5.55 10.33
N GLU A 75 4.91 -6.31 10.58
CA GLU A 75 6.25 -5.92 10.14
C GLU A 75 6.34 -6.00 8.63
N VAL A 76 7.00 -5.03 8.04
CA VAL A 76 7.27 -5.05 6.60
C VAL A 76 8.36 -6.10 6.36
N LYS A 77 8.07 -7.11 5.53
CA LYS A 77 9.06 -8.12 5.16
C LYS A 77 10.27 -7.48 4.48
N PHE A 78 11.47 -7.89 4.87
CA PHE A 78 12.69 -7.46 4.21
C PHE A 78 12.80 -8.12 2.83
N THR A 79 12.58 -7.34 1.78
CA THR A 79 12.69 -7.77 0.37
C THR A 79 13.34 -6.65 -0.44
N ARG A 80 13.99 -7.01 -1.58
CA ARG A 80 14.56 -6.05 -2.52
C ARG A 80 13.55 -4.96 -2.90
N GLN A 81 12.35 -5.36 -3.29
CA GLN A 81 11.29 -4.44 -3.70
C GLN A 81 10.88 -3.49 -2.57
N ASN A 82 10.76 -3.99 -1.33
CA ASN A 82 10.39 -3.15 -0.19
C ASN A 82 11.50 -2.16 0.20
N VAL A 83 12.78 -2.50 -0.03
CA VAL A 83 13.89 -1.54 0.13
C VAL A 83 13.78 -0.44 -0.93
N PHE A 84 13.57 -0.79 -2.20
CA PHE A 84 13.38 0.21 -3.27
C PHE A 84 12.16 1.11 -3.01
N LEU A 85 11.05 0.55 -2.54
CA LEU A 85 9.86 1.33 -2.16
C LEU A 85 10.12 2.26 -0.97
N ARG A 86 10.87 1.79 0.06
CA ARG A 86 11.27 2.63 1.19
C ARG A 86 12.07 3.85 0.73
N ASP A 87 13.03 3.62 -0.16
CA ASP A 87 13.95 4.63 -0.68
C ASP A 87 13.38 5.36 -1.91
N LYS A 88 12.11 5.09 -2.29
CA LYS A 88 11.41 5.71 -3.42
C LYS A 88 12.17 5.58 -4.76
N TYR A 89 12.81 4.44 -5.00
CA TYR A 89 13.67 4.20 -6.15
C TYR A 89 14.80 5.24 -6.31
N THR A 90 15.24 5.85 -5.21
CA THR A 90 16.25 6.90 -5.17
C THR A 90 17.57 6.34 -4.66
N CYS A 91 18.65 6.58 -5.37
CA CYS A 91 19.98 6.24 -4.90
C CYS A 91 20.31 7.03 -3.61
N GLN A 92 20.66 6.34 -2.55
CA GLN A 92 20.92 6.97 -1.24
C GLN A 92 22.30 7.65 -1.17
N TYR A 93 23.08 7.61 -2.25
CA TYR A 93 24.39 8.28 -2.36
C TYR A 93 24.37 9.53 -3.24
N CYS A 94 23.78 9.47 -4.45
CA CYS A 94 23.69 10.64 -5.34
C CYS A 94 22.35 11.34 -5.33
N ALA A 95 21.35 10.80 -4.61
CA ALA A 95 20.01 11.36 -4.50
C ALA A 95 19.19 11.38 -5.81
N GLU A 96 19.64 10.71 -6.87
CA GLU A 96 18.92 10.62 -8.14
C GLU A 96 18.00 9.40 -8.18
N ILE A 97 16.90 9.52 -8.95
CA ILE A 97 15.89 8.46 -9.15
C ILE A 97 16.27 7.67 -10.37
N PHE A 98 16.22 6.34 -10.25
CA PHE A 98 16.55 5.42 -11.34
C PHE A 98 15.44 4.38 -11.55
N PRO A 99 15.31 3.81 -12.76
CA PRO A 99 14.51 2.61 -12.98
C PRO A 99 15.08 1.43 -12.20
N GLU A 100 14.26 0.46 -11.87
CA GLU A 100 14.64 -0.70 -11.04
C GLU A 100 15.83 -1.49 -11.60
N ALA A 101 15.96 -1.52 -12.94
CA ALA A 101 17.06 -2.21 -13.65
C ALA A 101 18.43 -1.63 -13.32
N ASP A 102 18.51 -0.32 -13.03
CA ASP A 102 19.76 0.40 -12.76
C ASP A 102 20.05 0.53 -11.25
N LEU A 103 19.21 -0.09 -10.42
CA LEU A 103 19.32 -0.06 -8.97
C LEU A 103 19.81 -1.38 -8.39
N ASN A 104 20.66 -1.28 -7.39
CA ASN A 104 21.13 -2.38 -6.56
C ASN A 104 20.86 -2.15 -5.08
N LEU A 105 20.91 -3.26 -4.31
CA LEU A 105 20.99 -3.20 -2.85
C LEU A 105 22.45 -3.14 -2.43
N ASP A 106 22.79 -2.14 -1.63
CA ASP A 106 24.14 -1.99 -1.10
C ASP A 106 24.15 -2.09 0.43
N HIS A 107 25.19 -2.75 0.95
CA HIS A 107 25.46 -2.79 2.39
C HIS A 107 26.24 -1.53 2.77
N VAL A 108 25.66 -0.65 3.58
CA VAL A 108 26.36 0.56 4.09
C VAL A 108 27.67 0.15 4.78
N ILE A 109 27.58 -0.77 5.72
CA ILE A 109 28.73 -1.46 6.30
C ILE A 109 28.91 -2.77 5.50
N PRO A 110 30.01 -2.96 4.79
CA PRO A 110 30.29 -4.17 4.02
C PRO A 110 30.23 -5.44 4.87
N ARG A 111 29.87 -6.56 4.25
CA ARG A 111 29.72 -7.85 4.94
C ARG A 111 31.02 -8.34 5.58
N ASP A 112 32.15 -8.14 4.91
CA ASP A 112 33.48 -8.48 5.42
C ASP A 112 33.91 -7.61 6.61
N LYS A 113 33.30 -6.44 6.77
CA LYS A 113 33.46 -5.56 7.94
C LYS A 113 32.36 -5.77 9.00
N GLY A 114 31.66 -6.90 8.95
CA GLY A 114 30.63 -7.28 9.94
C GLY A 114 29.22 -6.73 9.64
N GLY A 115 28.99 -6.12 8.48
CA GLY A 115 27.68 -5.62 8.07
C GLY A 115 26.66 -6.73 7.87
N LYS A 116 25.47 -6.57 8.46
CA LYS A 116 24.36 -7.52 8.34
C LYS A 116 23.37 -7.10 7.25
N THR A 117 22.67 -8.08 6.67
CA THR A 117 21.58 -7.82 5.72
C THR A 117 20.30 -7.53 6.48
N THR A 118 20.16 -6.30 6.95
CA THR A 118 19.04 -5.80 7.76
C THR A 118 18.56 -4.45 7.25
N TRP A 119 17.37 -4.04 7.70
CA TRP A 119 16.81 -2.74 7.36
C TRP A 119 17.73 -1.55 7.68
N ASP A 120 18.56 -1.68 8.71
CA ASP A 120 19.42 -0.60 9.21
C ASP A 120 20.77 -0.54 8.50
N ASN A 121 21.04 -1.50 7.60
CA ASN A 121 22.32 -1.59 6.90
C ASN A 121 22.19 -1.69 5.38
N ILE A 122 21.00 -1.91 4.82
CA ILE A 122 20.77 -2.02 3.38
C ILE A 122 20.13 -0.75 2.85
N VAL A 123 20.67 -0.23 1.76
CA VAL A 123 20.15 0.94 1.05
C VAL A 123 20.05 0.66 -0.45
N THR A 124 19.18 1.46 -1.11
CA THR A 124 19.12 1.51 -2.56
C THR A 124 20.29 2.34 -3.10
N SER A 125 21.02 1.81 -4.06
CA SER A 125 22.08 2.52 -4.75
C SER A 125 22.00 2.31 -6.26
N CYS A 126 22.39 3.29 -7.06
CA CYS A 126 22.59 3.09 -8.49
C CYS A 126 23.86 2.29 -8.75
N ILE A 127 23.95 1.63 -9.91
CA ILE A 127 25.11 0.80 -10.29
C ILE A 127 26.42 1.60 -10.18
N PRO A 128 26.54 2.85 -10.73
CA PRO A 128 27.77 3.62 -10.62
C PRO A 128 28.20 3.92 -9.17
N CYS A 129 27.28 4.35 -8.31
CA CYS A 129 27.60 4.61 -6.91
C CYS A 129 27.99 3.35 -6.16
N ASN A 130 27.29 2.24 -6.41
CA ASN A 130 27.61 0.95 -5.81
C ASN A 130 29.01 0.47 -6.21
N THR A 131 29.35 0.55 -7.50
CA THR A 131 30.69 0.20 -8.02
C THR A 131 31.76 1.10 -7.42
N ARG A 132 31.53 2.43 -7.34
CA ARG A 132 32.47 3.38 -6.72
C ARG A 132 32.69 3.09 -5.24
N LYS A 133 31.63 2.72 -4.51
CA LYS A 133 31.72 2.40 -3.09
C LYS A 133 32.47 1.10 -2.86
N ALA A 134 32.18 0.09 -3.69
CA ALA A 134 32.76 -1.24 -3.54
C ALA A 134 32.69 -1.73 -2.07
N ASN A 135 33.75 -2.35 -1.59
CA ASN A 135 33.84 -2.93 -0.24
C ASN A 135 34.38 -1.95 0.83
N ARG A 136 34.08 -0.65 0.67
CA ARG A 136 34.53 0.43 1.56
C ARG A 136 33.37 1.04 2.31
N LEU A 137 33.66 1.60 3.49
CA LEU A 137 32.67 2.44 4.19
C LEU A 137 32.45 3.74 3.42
N PRO A 138 31.23 4.29 3.38
CA PRO A 138 30.95 5.56 2.70
C PRO A 138 31.89 6.67 3.11
N ARG A 139 32.19 6.79 4.41
CA ARG A 139 33.11 7.79 4.96
C ARG A 139 34.56 7.66 4.45
N GLU A 140 35.02 6.45 4.14
CA GLU A 140 36.39 6.21 3.65
C GLU A 140 36.60 6.79 2.24
N ILE A 141 35.52 7.04 1.51
CA ILE A 141 35.56 7.52 0.13
C ILE A 141 34.81 8.85 -0.06
N GLY A 142 34.50 9.54 1.03
CA GLY A 142 33.80 10.83 0.99
C GLY A 142 32.34 10.75 0.52
N MET A 143 31.72 9.57 0.54
CA MET A 143 30.29 9.42 0.26
C MET A 143 29.47 9.63 1.52
N LYS A 144 28.31 10.28 1.36
CA LYS A 144 27.33 10.47 2.43
C LYS A 144 26.02 9.80 2.05
N LEU A 145 25.33 9.28 3.05
CA LEU A 145 23.96 8.80 2.87
C LEU A 145 22.98 9.97 2.87
N LEU A 146 22.00 9.91 1.97
CA LEU A 146 20.89 10.86 1.94
C LEU A 146 20.03 10.72 3.21
N ASN A 147 19.76 9.47 3.60
CA ASN A 147 19.02 9.15 4.83
C ASN A 147 19.67 7.96 5.52
N GLU A 148 19.60 7.92 6.85
CA GLU A 148 19.95 6.72 7.61
C GLU A 148 18.93 5.60 7.32
N PRO A 149 19.39 4.39 6.95
CA PRO A 149 18.49 3.29 6.70
C PRO A 149 17.81 2.83 8.00
N ARG A 150 16.49 2.69 7.95
CA ARG A 150 15.65 2.19 9.05
C ARG A 150 14.53 1.31 8.49
N ALA A 151 14.00 0.44 9.32
CA ALA A 151 12.81 -0.32 8.95
C ALA A 151 11.63 0.61 8.64
N PRO A 152 10.94 0.44 7.52
CA PRO A 152 9.78 1.26 7.22
C PRO A 152 8.64 0.92 8.18
N LYS A 153 7.90 1.95 8.62
CA LYS A 153 6.66 1.72 9.38
C LYS A 153 5.65 1.03 8.47
N TRP A 154 5.06 -0.06 8.95
CA TRP A 154 4.01 -0.73 8.20
C TRP A 154 2.83 0.24 8.00
N ARG A 155 2.39 0.35 6.74
CA ARG A 155 1.18 1.06 6.35
C ARG A 155 0.32 0.10 5.55
N PRO A 156 -1.00 0.03 5.76
CA PRO A 156 -1.89 -0.88 5.03
C PRO A 156 -1.77 -0.78 3.51
N LEU A 157 -1.38 0.38 3.01
CA LEU A 157 -1.28 0.74 1.60
C LEU A 157 0.16 0.73 1.06
N PHE A 158 1.11 0.18 1.82
CA PHE A 158 2.49 0.03 1.34
C PHE A 158 2.51 -0.95 0.16
N GLY A 159 2.71 -0.44 -1.04
CA GLY A 159 2.70 -1.22 -2.30
C GLY A 159 1.48 -1.04 -3.21
N PHE A 160 0.39 -0.41 -2.76
CA PHE A 160 -0.82 -0.23 -3.57
C PHE A 160 -0.76 0.94 -4.58
N ARG A 161 0.36 1.64 -4.67
CA ARG A 161 0.49 2.83 -5.54
C ARG A 161 0.25 2.59 -7.04
N LYS A 162 0.27 1.32 -7.50
CA LYS A 162 0.05 0.97 -8.92
C LYS A 162 -1.41 0.66 -9.31
N GLN A 163 -2.32 0.48 -8.36
CA GLN A 163 -3.71 0.06 -8.66
C GLN A 163 -4.78 1.09 -8.26
N ALA A 164 -4.40 2.21 -7.66
CA ALA A 164 -5.35 3.27 -7.29
C ALA A 164 -5.66 4.19 -8.47
N SER A 165 -6.06 3.63 -9.62
CA SER A 165 -6.49 4.40 -10.79
C SER A 165 -7.97 4.81 -10.72
N GLU A 166 -8.76 4.20 -9.83
CA GLU A 166 -10.16 4.54 -9.66
C GLU A 166 -10.29 5.76 -8.73
N GLN A 167 -11.05 6.75 -9.16
CA GLN A 167 -11.29 8.02 -8.47
C GLN A 167 -11.81 7.82 -7.03
N VAL A 168 -12.62 6.77 -6.84
CA VAL A 168 -13.19 6.37 -5.53
C VAL A 168 -12.10 6.06 -4.49
N TRP A 169 -10.95 5.51 -4.90
CA TRP A 169 -9.85 5.19 -3.99
C TRP A 169 -9.01 6.40 -3.59
N GLN A 170 -8.98 7.44 -4.44
CA GLN A 170 -8.18 8.64 -4.17
C GLN A 170 -8.68 9.39 -2.93
N GLU A 171 -9.97 9.36 -2.67
CA GLU A 171 -10.57 9.99 -1.48
C GLU A 171 -10.12 9.33 -0.17
N PHE A 172 -9.82 8.00 -0.18
CA PHE A 172 -9.41 7.25 1.01
C PHE A 172 -7.90 7.10 1.16
N ILE A 173 -7.13 7.29 0.09
CA ILE A 173 -5.67 7.04 0.05
C ILE A 173 -4.87 8.35 0.13
N SER A 174 -5.49 9.52 -0.02
CA SER A 174 -4.81 10.82 0.04
C SER A 174 -4.09 11.01 1.37
N PRO A 175 -2.76 11.27 1.38
CA PRO A 175 -1.98 11.40 2.62
C PRO A 175 -2.34 12.62 3.47
N ASP A 176 -3.09 13.58 2.93
CA ASP A 176 -3.37 14.87 3.56
C ASP A 176 -4.65 14.92 4.41
N ARG A 177 -5.45 13.85 4.40
CA ARG A 177 -6.63 13.79 5.27
C ARG A 177 -6.30 13.12 6.61
N LYS A 178 -5.96 13.93 7.58
CA LYS A 178 -5.99 13.58 9.00
C LYS A 178 -7.46 13.50 9.43
N ASN A 179 -7.85 12.30 9.90
CA ASN A 179 -9.11 12.04 10.63
C ASN A 179 -10.42 12.30 9.87
N VAL A 180 -10.89 11.31 9.12
CA VAL A 180 -12.33 11.15 8.85
C VAL A 180 -12.94 10.53 10.09
N SER A 181 -13.62 11.31 10.92
CA SER A 181 -14.50 10.80 11.97
C SER A 181 -15.71 10.18 11.28
N LEU A 182 -15.84 8.88 11.34
CA LEU A 182 -17.11 8.22 11.02
C LEU A 182 -18.08 8.61 12.14
N GLY A 183 -19.03 9.45 11.81
CA GLY A 183 -20.13 9.81 12.72
C GLY A 183 -20.86 8.57 13.18
N ALA A 184 -21.17 8.54 14.48
CA ALA A 184 -21.95 7.52 15.14
C ALA A 184 -23.42 7.56 14.67
#